data_3d4d539e89e8053ac74a7c73af0f968b
#
_entry.id   3d4d539e89e8053ac74a7c73af0f968b
#
_cell.length_a   1.000
_cell.length_b   1.000
_cell.length_c   1.000
_cell.angle_alpha   90.00
_cell.angle_beta   90.00
_cell.angle_gamma   90.00
#
_symmetry.space_group_name_H-M   'P 1'
#
loop_
_entity.id
_entity.type
_entity.pdbx_description
1 polymer ?
#
loop_
_entity_poly.entity_id
_entity_poly.type
_entity_poly.pdbx_seq_one_letter_code
_entity_poly.pdbx_strand_id
1 'polypeptide(L)'
;MRKTLIIIAMALFAMPTFAQTIETVDVTKASNGKFTTKAHDFTIEGQVVNGKKEGTWIEYFNSNTYLPKKIVNYVNGKKNGVFVEIDKTGSITKKAEYKDDVLEGQASEWYRGGRLSKLNTYKNGKLNGKQILCYEKGGNLEVSEYKDGKRDGLTTWFYEDGQKKMTIVYKEGEFNGKQESFYPDGQLKSEA
;
A
#
# COMPACT_ATOMS: atom_id res chain seq x y z
N MET A 1 -18.48 -56.52 -15.03
CA MET A 1 -18.03 -55.09 -15.14
C MET A 1 -18.33 -54.41 -13.81
N ARG A 2 -17.28 -54.23 -12.98
CA ARG A 2 -17.40 -53.57 -11.66
C ARG A 2 -17.19 -52.06 -11.90
N LYS A 3 -18.19 -51.22 -11.63
CA LYS A 3 -18.08 -49.78 -11.62
C LYS A 3 -17.43 -49.33 -10.33
N THR A 4 -16.18 -48.86 -10.41
CA THR A 4 -15.49 -48.25 -9.29
C THR A 4 -16.01 -46.83 -9.08
N LEU A 5 -16.70 -46.63 -7.92
CA LEU A 5 -17.16 -45.31 -7.50
C LEU A 5 -15.98 -44.55 -6.88
N ILE A 6 -15.51 -43.53 -7.57
CA ILE A 6 -14.49 -42.64 -7.03
C ILE A 6 -15.19 -41.62 -6.14
N ILE A 7 -15.04 -41.78 -4.82
CA ILE A 7 -15.48 -40.79 -3.85
C ILE A 7 -14.39 -39.70 -3.82
N ILE A 8 -14.69 -38.55 -4.42
CA ILE A 8 -13.87 -37.34 -4.27
C ILE A 8 -14.16 -36.79 -2.86
N ALA A 9 -13.27 -37.05 -1.93
CA ALA A 9 -13.28 -36.38 -0.64
C ALA A 9 -12.99 -34.89 -0.88
N MET A 10 -14.05 -34.06 -0.81
CA MET A 10 -13.88 -32.61 -0.69
C MET A 10 -13.21 -32.34 0.66
N ALA A 11 -11.90 -32.04 0.60
CA ALA A 11 -11.22 -31.46 1.73
C ALA A 11 -11.87 -30.07 1.99
N LEU A 12 -12.65 -29.97 3.05
CA LEU A 12 -13.03 -28.69 3.63
C LEU A 12 -11.73 -28.01 4.09
N PHE A 13 -11.17 -27.18 3.23
CA PHE A 13 -10.20 -26.18 3.67
C PHE A 13 -10.94 -25.27 4.64
N ALA A 14 -10.66 -25.42 5.94
CA ALA A 14 -11.01 -24.41 6.91
C ALA A 14 -10.30 -23.12 6.45
N MET A 15 -11.07 -22.22 5.85
CA MET A 15 -10.57 -20.88 5.56
C MET A 15 -10.13 -20.28 6.89
N PRO A 16 -8.90 -19.72 6.98
CA PRO A 16 -8.50 -19.02 8.17
C PRO A 16 -9.57 -17.94 8.43
N THR A 17 -10.09 -17.89 9.63
CA THR A 17 -10.98 -16.80 10.07
C THR A 17 -10.14 -15.53 10.01
N PHE A 18 -10.21 -14.81 8.89
CA PHE A 18 -9.58 -13.50 8.79
C PHE A 18 -10.17 -12.64 9.91
N ALA A 19 -9.29 -12.13 10.77
CA ALA A 19 -9.69 -11.19 11.80
C ALA A 19 -10.44 -10.03 11.12
N GLN A 20 -11.60 -9.69 11.65
CA GLN A 20 -12.43 -8.62 11.11
C GLN A 20 -11.64 -7.30 11.16
N THR A 21 -11.53 -6.60 10.04
CA THR A 21 -10.83 -5.31 9.91
C THR A 21 -11.81 -4.22 9.47
N ILE A 22 -11.37 -2.96 9.43
CA ILE A 22 -12.23 -1.87 8.89
C ILE A 22 -12.77 -2.23 7.51
N GLU A 23 -11.95 -2.84 6.66
CA GLU A 23 -12.33 -3.17 5.30
C GLU A 23 -13.40 -4.27 5.25
N THR A 24 -13.30 -5.26 6.12
CA THR A 24 -14.12 -6.48 6.09
C THR A 24 -15.34 -6.44 7.01
N VAL A 25 -15.45 -5.45 7.93
CA VAL A 25 -16.61 -5.35 8.81
C VAL A 25 -17.88 -5.07 8.00
N ASP A 26 -18.89 -5.92 8.19
CA ASP A 26 -20.20 -5.77 7.55
C ASP A 26 -21.07 -4.81 8.36
N VAL A 27 -21.56 -3.78 7.70
CA VAL A 27 -22.41 -2.74 8.29
C VAL A 27 -23.78 -2.65 7.60
N THR A 28 -24.10 -3.57 6.70
CA THR A 28 -25.34 -3.52 5.87
C THR A 28 -26.61 -3.54 6.70
N LYS A 29 -26.56 -4.19 7.88
CA LYS A 29 -27.69 -4.28 8.83
C LYS A 29 -27.54 -3.34 10.03
N ALA A 30 -26.50 -2.51 10.06
CA ALA A 30 -26.30 -1.57 11.15
C ALA A 30 -27.26 -0.38 11.06
N SER A 31 -27.71 0.12 12.22
CA SER A 31 -28.49 1.35 12.30
C SER A 31 -27.63 2.56 11.88
N ASN A 32 -28.29 3.59 11.37
CA ASN A 32 -27.62 4.87 11.09
C ASN A 32 -27.05 5.47 12.37
N GLY A 33 -25.87 6.08 12.27
CA GLY A 33 -25.19 6.73 13.36
C GLY A 33 -23.84 6.11 13.70
N LYS A 34 -23.40 6.35 14.94
CA LYS A 34 -22.11 5.81 15.42
C LYS A 34 -22.15 4.29 15.45
N PHE A 35 -21.14 3.67 14.89
CA PHE A 35 -20.90 2.23 14.90
C PHE A 35 -19.64 1.92 15.69
N THR A 36 -19.72 0.91 16.55
CA THR A 36 -18.57 0.39 17.29
C THR A 36 -18.67 -1.12 17.36
N THR A 37 -17.59 -1.82 17.04
CA THR A 37 -17.49 -3.27 17.22
C THR A 37 -16.12 -3.65 17.79
N LYS A 38 -16.09 -4.76 18.55
CA LYS A 38 -14.86 -5.33 19.09
C LYS A 38 -14.57 -6.64 18.38
N ALA A 39 -13.44 -6.74 17.73
CA ALA A 39 -12.85 -7.99 17.29
C ALA A 39 -11.81 -8.44 18.35
N HIS A 40 -11.30 -9.68 18.24
CA HIS A 40 -10.41 -10.28 19.24
C HIS A 40 -9.27 -9.32 19.65
N ASP A 41 -8.59 -8.67 18.67
CA ASP A 41 -7.41 -7.84 18.89
C ASP A 41 -7.63 -6.35 18.59
N PHE A 42 -8.83 -5.92 18.19
CA PHE A 42 -9.09 -4.56 17.72
C PHE A 42 -10.46 -4.06 18.15
N THR A 43 -10.56 -2.75 18.33
CA THR A 43 -11.84 -2.04 18.37
C THR A 43 -11.95 -1.22 17.07
N ILE A 44 -13.08 -1.29 16.41
CA ILE A 44 -13.37 -0.55 15.18
C ILE A 44 -14.51 0.41 15.46
N GLU A 45 -14.30 1.68 15.12
CA GLU A 45 -15.28 2.75 15.26
C GLU A 45 -15.45 3.51 13.96
N GLY A 46 -16.67 3.96 13.68
CA GLY A 46 -16.98 4.76 12.52
C GLY A 46 -18.42 5.23 12.52
N GLN A 47 -18.89 5.70 11.39
CA GLN A 47 -20.27 6.09 11.18
C GLN A 47 -20.89 5.28 10.05
N VAL A 48 -22.17 4.90 10.24
CA VAL A 48 -22.96 4.21 9.23
C VAL A 48 -24.10 5.12 8.80
N VAL A 49 -24.32 5.20 7.49
CA VAL A 49 -25.44 5.87 6.87
C VAL A 49 -26.01 4.95 5.79
N ASN A 50 -27.29 4.60 5.93
CA ASN A 50 -28.00 3.71 5.00
C ASN A 50 -27.25 2.39 4.73
N GLY A 51 -26.74 1.73 5.79
CA GLY A 51 -25.99 0.49 5.70
C GLY A 51 -24.63 0.59 5.02
N LYS A 52 -24.07 1.80 4.91
CA LYS A 52 -22.77 2.06 4.31
C LYS A 52 -21.84 2.78 5.29
N LYS A 53 -20.54 2.53 5.15
CA LYS A 53 -19.51 3.28 5.88
C LYS A 53 -19.48 4.72 5.40
N GLU A 54 -19.43 5.68 6.34
CA GLU A 54 -19.38 7.10 6.04
C GLU A 54 -18.38 7.80 6.97
N GLY A 55 -17.69 8.84 6.46
CA GLY A 55 -16.72 9.61 7.23
C GLY A 55 -15.47 8.83 7.63
N THR A 56 -14.89 9.21 8.76
CA THR A 56 -13.65 8.60 9.26
C THR A 56 -13.95 7.34 10.07
N TRP A 57 -13.27 6.26 9.71
CA TRP A 57 -13.27 4.98 10.40
C TRP A 57 -11.91 4.73 11.02
N ILE A 58 -11.89 4.26 12.26
CA ILE A 58 -10.66 4.04 13.02
C ILE A 58 -10.67 2.61 13.58
N GLU A 59 -9.58 1.90 13.36
CA GLU A 59 -9.27 0.63 14.01
C GLU A 59 -8.20 0.90 15.06
N TYR A 60 -8.50 0.53 16.32
CA TYR A 60 -7.60 0.70 17.46
C TYR A 60 -6.97 -0.62 17.84
N PHE A 61 -5.72 -0.60 18.31
CA PHE A 61 -5.18 -1.72 19.06
C PHE A 61 -5.97 -1.91 20.38
N ASN A 62 -6.29 -3.16 20.73
CA ASN A 62 -6.88 -3.48 22.04
C ASN A 62 -5.79 -3.39 23.13
N SER A 63 -5.33 -2.19 23.38
CA SER A 63 -4.44 -1.83 24.48
C SER A 63 -5.13 -0.76 25.30
N ASN A 64 -4.67 -0.55 26.53
CA ASN A 64 -5.24 0.46 27.44
C ASN A 64 -5.11 1.93 26.94
N THR A 65 -4.61 2.16 25.73
CA THR A 65 -4.17 3.48 25.25
C THR A 65 -4.95 4.03 24.06
N TYR A 66 -6.02 3.39 23.58
CA TYR A 66 -6.75 3.86 22.38
C TYR A 66 -5.84 4.28 21.21
N LEU A 67 -4.74 3.55 21.00
CA LEU A 67 -3.80 3.84 19.95
C LEU A 67 -4.42 3.44 18.60
N PRO A 68 -4.61 4.37 17.65
CA PRO A 68 -5.06 4.02 16.32
C PRO A 68 -4.05 3.09 15.65
N LYS A 69 -4.55 2.04 15.01
CA LYS A 69 -3.79 1.14 14.14
C LYS A 69 -4.01 1.49 12.68
N LYS A 70 -5.24 1.90 12.35
CA LYS A 70 -5.62 2.24 10.99
C LYS A 70 -6.68 3.34 11.01
N ILE A 71 -6.56 4.29 10.09
CA ILE A 71 -7.53 5.36 9.85
C ILE A 71 -7.88 5.34 8.38
N VAL A 72 -9.18 5.30 8.06
CA VAL A 72 -9.68 5.25 6.68
C VAL A 72 -10.87 6.16 6.53
N ASN A 73 -10.89 6.98 5.50
CA ASN A 73 -12.05 7.79 5.17
C ASN A 73 -12.93 7.10 4.13
N TYR A 74 -14.24 7.16 4.34
CA TYR A 74 -15.25 6.58 3.46
C TYR A 74 -16.30 7.62 3.04
N VAL A 75 -16.76 7.48 1.81
CA VAL A 75 -17.93 8.18 1.28
C VAL A 75 -18.80 7.12 0.59
N ASN A 76 -20.06 7.02 0.99
CA ASN A 76 -21.00 6.02 0.43
C ASN A 76 -20.47 4.57 0.43
N GLY A 77 -19.71 4.18 1.45
CA GLY A 77 -19.14 2.83 1.61
C GLY A 77 -17.83 2.60 0.85
N LYS A 78 -17.34 3.56 0.07
CA LYS A 78 -16.09 3.50 -0.67
C LYS A 78 -15.01 4.30 0.01
N LYS A 79 -13.75 3.80 0.00
CA LYS A 79 -12.59 4.57 0.47
C LYS A 79 -12.49 5.86 -0.35
N ASN A 80 -12.45 7.00 0.33
CA ASN A 80 -12.38 8.31 -0.30
C ASN A 80 -11.63 9.28 0.62
N GLY A 81 -10.45 9.72 0.19
CA GLY A 81 -9.54 10.52 1.01
C GLY A 81 -8.41 9.69 1.62
N VAL A 82 -7.98 10.07 2.81
CA VAL A 82 -6.75 9.57 3.44
C VAL A 82 -6.94 8.19 4.05
N PHE A 83 -5.92 7.35 3.85
CA PHE A 83 -5.68 6.08 4.51
C PHE A 83 -4.35 6.16 5.27
N VAL A 84 -4.32 5.73 6.54
CA VAL A 84 -3.11 5.69 7.36
C VAL A 84 -3.04 4.37 8.11
N GLU A 85 -1.86 3.74 8.12
CA GLU A 85 -1.52 2.65 9.04
C GLU A 85 -0.47 3.11 10.04
N ILE A 86 -0.63 2.69 11.29
CA ILE A 86 0.19 3.07 12.43
C ILE A 86 0.60 1.79 13.16
N ASP A 87 1.84 1.68 13.56
CA ASP A 87 2.33 0.55 14.34
C ASP A 87 2.05 0.70 15.85
N LYS A 88 2.39 -0.34 16.62
CA LYS A 88 2.20 -0.37 18.08
C LYS A 88 3.05 0.67 18.84
N THR A 89 4.00 1.32 18.17
CA THR A 89 4.82 2.41 18.74
C THR A 89 4.23 3.79 18.48
N GLY A 90 3.14 3.87 17.69
CA GLY A 90 2.50 5.12 17.27
C GLY A 90 3.13 5.72 16.02
N SER A 91 4.05 5.01 15.36
CA SER A 91 4.69 5.48 14.14
C SER A 91 3.85 5.16 12.92
N ILE A 92 3.72 6.12 12.00
CA ILE A 92 3.07 5.88 10.70
C ILE A 92 3.95 4.93 9.89
N THR A 93 3.37 3.83 9.41
CA THR A 93 4.03 2.84 8.55
C THR A 93 3.59 2.96 7.10
N LYS A 94 2.36 3.46 6.88
CA LYS A 94 1.81 3.66 5.55
C LYS A 94 0.83 4.82 5.50
N LYS A 95 0.86 5.58 4.42
CA LYS A 95 -0.14 6.59 4.09
C LYS A 95 -0.47 6.48 2.61
N ALA A 96 -1.74 6.63 2.25
CA ALA A 96 -2.19 6.63 0.86
C ALA A 96 -3.42 7.52 0.71
N GLU A 97 -3.74 7.87 -0.52
CA GLU A 97 -4.94 8.58 -0.89
C GLU A 97 -5.79 7.73 -1.81
N TYR A 98 -7.10 7.76 -1.58
CA TYR A 98 -8.07 7.00 -2.35
C TYR A 98 -9.18 7.91 -2.88
N LYS A 99 -9.68 7.56 -4.05
CA LYS A 99 -10.90 8.10 -4.64
C LYS A 99 -11.76 6.93 -5.11
N ASP A 100 -12.95 6.77 -4.52
CA ASP A 100 -13.90 5.69 -4.85
C ASP A 100 -13.27 4.28 -4.87
N ASP A 101 -12.53 3.91 -3.80
CA ASP A 101 -11.73 2.67 -3.62
C ASP A 101 -10.46 2.56 -4.47
N VAL A 102 -10.20 3.53 -5.34
CA VAL A 102 -9.05 3.53 -6.24
C VAL A 102 -7.93 4.40 -5.67
N LEU A 103 -6.69 3.93 -5.71
CA LEU A 103 -5.52 4.73 -5.35
C LEU A 103 -5.41 5.93 -6.29
N GLU A 104 -5.33 7.13 -5.69
CA GLU A 104 -5.19 8.41 -6.38
C GLU A 104 -4.24 9.32 -5.60
N GLY A 105 -3.28 9.97 -6.29
CA GLY A 105 -2.29 10.78 -5.60
C GLY A 105 -1.12 9.98 -5.02
N GLN A 106 -0.59 10.40 -3.88
CA GLN A 106 0.61 9.82 -3.29
C GLN A 106 0.30 8.66 -2.33
N ALA A 107 1.17 7.64 -2.37
CA ALA A 107 1.22 6.60 -1.36
C ALA A 107 2.65 6.46 -0.86
N SER A 108 2.82 6.46 0.46
CA SER A 108 4.12 6.42 1.14
C SER A 108 4.15 5.28 2.13
N GLU A 109 5.30 4.64 2.26
CA GLU A 109 5.61 3.61 3.25
C GLU A 109 6.88 4.01 3.99
N TRP A 110 6.97 3.67 5.27
CA TRP A 110 8.12 4.00 6.11
C TRP A 110 8.71 2.77 6.77
N TYR A 111 10.03 2.75 6.90
CA TYR A 111 10.74 1.81 7.73
C TYR A 111 10.41 2.03 9.21
N ARG A 112 10.67 1.01 10.04
CA ARG A 112 10.66 1.18 11.49
C ARG A 112 11.68 2.27 11.85
N GLY A 113 11.23 3.29 12.61
CA GLY A 113 12.06 4.47 12.91
C GLY A 113 11.73 5.69 12.05
N GLY A 114 10.70 5.60 11.18
CA GLY A 114 10.08 6.76 10.51
C GLY A 114 10.80 7.26 9.26
N ARG A 115 11.85 6.56 8.78
CA ARG A 115 12.48 6.90 7.50
C ARG A 115 11.63 6.41 6.35
N LEU A 116 11.50 7.23 5.31
CA LEU A 116 10.80 6.86 4.09
C LEU A 116 11.43 5.60 3.48
N SER A 117 10.63 4.59 3.18
CA SER A 117 11.05 3.40 2.44
C SER A 117 10.61 3.47 0.99
N LYS A 118 9.43 4.07 0.75
CA LYS A 118 8.84 4.11 -0.58
C LYS A 118 7.87 5.27 -0.73
N LEU A 119 7.93 5.94 -1.87
CA LEU A 119 6.94 6.90 -2.34
C LEU A 119 6.50 6.53 -3.74
N ASN A 120 5.22 6.37 -3.93
CA ASN A 120 4.58 6.15 -5.22
C ASN A 120 3.65 7.29 -5.55
N THR A 121 3.45 7.55 -6.84
CA THR A 121 2.40 8.43 -7.34
C THR A 121 1.43 7.61 -8.19
N TYR A 122 0.14 7.71 -7.89
CA TYR A 122 -0.93 6.96 -8.55
C TYR A 122 -1.91 7.88 -9.26
N LYS A 123 -2.45 7.39 -10.36
CA LYS A 123 -3.59 7.95 -11.06
C LYS A 123 -4.49 6.82 -11.51
N ASN A 124 -5.77 6.85 -11.14
CA ASN A 124 -6.73 5.80 -11.47
C ASN A 124 -6.23 4.38 -11.10
N GLY A 125 -5.59 4.22 -9.93
CA GLY A 125 -5.05 2.95 -9.42
C GLY A 125 -3.77 2.45 -10.06
N LYS A 126 -3.23 3.17 -11.05
CA LYS A 126 -1.98 2.81 -11.72
C LYS A 126 -0.85 3.75 -11.31
N LEU A 127 0.38 3.23 -11.22
CA LEU A 127 1.55 4.09 -11.06
C LEU A 127 1.60 5.09 -12.21
N ASN A 128 1.63 6.38 -11.87
CA ASN A 128 1.65 7.46 -12.84
C ASN A 128 2.38 8.68 -12.23
N GLY A 129 3.58 8.92 -12.68
CA GLY A 129 4.51 9.88 -12.11
C GLY A 129 5.68 9.20 -11.40
N LYS A 130 6.23 9.85 -10.41
CA LYS A 130 7.48 9.43 -9.76
C LYS A 130 7.26 8.32 -8.74
N GLN A 131 8.13 7.32 -8.77
CA GLN A 131 8.36 6.36 -7.71
C GLN A 131 9.76 6.59 -7.12
N ILE A 132 9.85 6.57 -5.79
CA ILE A 132 11.11 6.63 -5.06
C ILE A 132 11.16 5.43 -4.12
N LEU A 133 12.22 4.64 -4.20
CA LEU A 133 12.59 3.63 -3.22
C LEU A 133 13.80 4.14 -2.45
N CYS A 134 13.81 3.94 -1.14
CA CYS A 134 14.89 4.41 -0.27
C CYS A 134 15.60 3.26 0.42
N TYR A 135 16.86 3.44 0.75
CA TYR A 135 17.60 2.58 1.66
C TYR A 135 17.07 2.74 3.10
N GLU A 136 17.17 1.68 3.90
CA GLU A 136 16.77 1.73 5.32
C GLU A 136 17.61 2.73 6.12
N LYS A 137 18.88 2.89 5.79
CA LYS A 137 19.77 3.89 6.38
C LYS A 137 19.47 5.32 5.93
N GLY A 138 18.62 5.48 4.90
CA GLY A 138 18.29 6.75 4.26
C GLY A 138 18.94 6.90 2.89
N GLY A 139 18.54 7.94 2.15
CA GLY A 139 18.96 8.14 0.75
C GLY A 139 18.15 7.32 -0.24
N ASN A 140 18.19 7.72 -1.50
CA ASN A 140 17.47 7.04 -2.57
C ASN A 140 18.20 5.75 -2.97
N LEU A 141 17.46 4.66 -3.14
CA LEU A 141 17.90 3.43 -3.79
C LEU A 141 17.58 3.46 -5.29
N GLU A 142 16.35 3.89 -5.61
CA GLU A 142 15.86 4.00 -6.99
C GLU A 142 14.91 5.18 -7.10
N VAL A 143 15.03 5.92 -8.20
CA VAL A 143 14.05 6.91 -8.64
C VAL A 143 13.64 6.58 -10.06
N SER A 144 12.35 6.34 -10.27
CA SER A 144 11.78 5.93 -11.56
C SER A 144 10.59 6.78 -11.93
N GLU A 145 10.35 6.93 -13.22
CA GLU A 145 9.16 7.58 -13.75
C GLU A 145 8.22 6.53 -14.37
N TYR A 146 6.93 6.69 -14.10
CA TYR A 146 5.89 5.78 -14.56
C TYR A 146 4.77 6.54 -15.30
N LYS A 147 4.22 5.88 -16.29
CA LYS A 147 3.00 6.29 -16.99
C LYS A 147 2.10 5.08 -17.16
N ASP A 148 0.85 5.19 -16.69
CA ASP A 148 -0.17 4.15 -16.78
C ASP A 148 0.28 2.75 -16.31
N GLY A 149 1.11 2.71 -15.25
CA GLY A 149 1.62 1.49 -14.63
C GLY A 149 2.92 0.94 -15.22
N LYS A 150 3.42 1.55 -16.30
CA LYS A 150 4.67 1.14 -16.96
C LYS A 150 5.76 2.18 -16.71
N ARG A 151 7.03 1.74 -16.62
CA ARG A 151 8.16 2.69 -16.60
C ARG A 151 8.16 3.49 -17.91
N ASP A 152 8.18 4.80 -17.81
CA ASP A 152 8.21 5.73 -18.96
C ASP A 152 9.00 6.98 -18.54
N GLY A 153 10.25 7.04 -18.98
CA GLY A 153 11.21 8.07 -18.58
C GLY A 153 12.48 7.48 -17.98
N LEU A 154 13.22 8.33 -17.26
CA LEU A 154 14.49 7.97 -16.64
C LEU A 154 14.27 7.16 -15.37
N THR A 155 14.99 6.06 -15.24
CA THR A 155 15.18 5.34 -13.98
C THR A 155 16.63 5.48 -13.55
N THR A 156 16.85 5.89 -12.30
CA THR A 156 18.18 6.05 -11.71
C THR A 156 18.27 5.20 -10.46
N TRP A 157 19.29 4.36 -10.38
CA TRP A 157 19.68 3.64 -9.16
C TRP A 157 20.89 4.35 -8.54
N PHE A 158 20.97 4.28 -7.24
CA PHE A 158 21.99 4.94 -6.45
C PHE A 158 22.75 3.94 -5.59
N TYR A 159 23.97 4.26 -5.22
CA TYR A 159 24.70 3.66 -4.13
C TYR A 159 24.19 4.20 -2.77
N GLU A 160 24.53 3.54 -1.65
CA GLU A 160 24.15 4.01 -0.30
C GLU A 160 24.71 5.39 0.07
N ASP A 161 25.83 5.80 -0.54
CA ASP A 161 26.44 7.13 -0.38
C ASP A 161 25.74 8.23 -1.20
N GLY A 162 24.74 7.86 -2.02
CA GLY A 162 23.98 8.77 -2.85
C GLY A 162 24.54 9.01 -4.25
N GLN A 163 25.70 8.44 -4.58
CA GLN A 163 26.22 8.48 -5.95
C GLN A 163 25.36 7.66 -6.90
N LYS A 164 25.26 8.10 -8.15
CA LYS A 164 24.55 7.33 -9.18
C LYS A 164 25.27 6.02 -9.44
N LYS A 165 24.53 4.92 -9.45
CA LYS A 165 25.01 3.59 -9.78
C LYS A 165 24.70 3.22 -11.23
N MET A 166 23.51 3.56 -11.68
CA MET A 166 23.03 3.23 -13.03
C MET A 166 21.89 4.14 -13.43
N THR A 167 21.82 4.45 -14.71
CA THR A 167 20.65 5.11 -15.33
C THR A 167 20.19 4.32 -16.54
N ILE A 168 18.89 4.23 -16.71
CA ILE A 168 18.25 3.60 -17.87
C ILE A 168 17.04 4.44 -18.28
N VAL A 169 16.88 4.67 -19.58
CA VAL A 169 15.69 5.30 -20.13
C VAL A 169 14.71 4.21 -20.58
N TYR A 170 13.46 4.36 -20.14
CA TYR A 170 12.34 3.46 -20.49
C TYR A 170 11.29 4.20 -21.30
N LYS A 171 10.63 3.46 -22.19
CA LYS A 171 9.43 3.89 -22.90
C LYS A 171 8.40 2.77 -22.90
N GLU A 172 7.20 3.04 -22.37
CA GLU A 172 6.11 2.07 -22.26
C GLU A 172 6.48 0.74 -21.58
N GLY A 173 7.45 0.78 -20.66
CA GLY A 173 7.95 -0.37 -19.89
C GLY A 173 9.15 -1.09 -20.53
N GLU A 174 9.51 -0.74 -21.75
CA GLU A 174 10.65 -1.32 -22.47
C GLU A 174 11.87 -0.41 -22.40
N PHE A 175 13.04 -1.01 -22.49
CA PHE A 175 14.30 -0.28 -22.61
C PHE A 175 14.28 0.57 -23.89
N ASN A 176 14.57 1.85 -23.77
CA ASN A 176 14.51 2.77 -24.91
C ASN A 176 15.59 3.84 -24.81
N GLY A 177 16.72 3.56 -25.36
CA GLY A 177 17.82 4.51 -25.46
C GLY A 177 19.01 4.19 -24.56
N LYS A 178 19.58 5.21 -23.94
CA LYS A 178 20.86 5.14 -23.26
C LYS A 178 20.77 4.40 -21.93
N GLN A 179 21.73 3.50 -21.69
CA GLN A 179 22.05 2.93 -20.39
C GLN A 179 23.46 3.36 -19.99
N GLU A 180 23.60 3.87 -18.77
CA GLU A 180 24.90 4.22 -18.20
C GLU A 180 25.05 3.52 -16.85
N SER A 181 26.27 3.07 -16.56
CA SER A 181 26.64 2.62 -15.22
C SER A 181 27.86 3.38 -14.73
N PHE A 182 27.97 3.54 -13.42
CA PHE A 182 28.98 4.35 -12.78
C PHE A 182 29.67 3.56 -11.66
N TYR A 183 30.92 3.88 -11.40
CA TYR A 183 31.64 3.45 -10.22
C TYR A 183 31.19 4.26 -8.98
N PRO A 184 31.49 3.79 -7.75
CA PRO A 184 31.12 4.52 -6.53
C PRO A 184 31.77 5.91 -6.42
N ASP A 185 32.88 6.17 -7.12
CA ASP A 185 33.51 7.48 -7.21
C ASP A 185 32.86 8.41 -8.23
N GLY A 186 31.78 7.96 -8.90
CA GLY A 186 31.03 8.72 -9.89
C GLY A 186 31.58 8.65 -11.31
N GLN A 187 32.71 7.98 -11.54
CA GLN A 187 33.26 7.81 -12.89
C GLN A 187 32.38 6.86 -13.72
N LEU A 188 32.25 7.17 -15.01
CA LEU A 188 31.49 6.30 -15.95
C LEU A 188 32.20 4.95 -16.10
N LYS A 189 31.46 3.88 -15.83
CA LYS A 189 31.93 2.50 -15.94
C LYS A 189 31.62 1.90 -17.32
N SER A 190 30.38 2.10 -17.79
CA SER A 190 29.96 1.62 -19.10
C SER A 190 28.78 2.45 -19.62
N GLU A 191 28.65 2.46 -20.95
CA GLU A 191 27.55 3.08 -21.68
C GLU A 191 27.13 2.12 -22.80
N ALA A 192 25.81 1.99 -23.01
CA ALA A 192 25.21 1.21 -24.08
C ALA A 192 23.97 1.91 -24.65
#